data_1d349a2570166618044c8a748a9bc15d
#
_entry.id   1d349a2570166618044c8a748a9bc15d
#
_cell.length_a   1.000
_cell.length_b   1.000
_cell.length_c   1.000
_cell.angle_alpha   90.00
_cell.angle_beta   90.00
_cell.angle_gamma   90.00
#
_symmetry.space_group_name_H-M   'P 1'
#
loop_
_entity.id
_entity.type
_entity.pdbx_description
1 polymer ?
#
loop_
_entity_poly.entity_id
_entity_poly.type
_entity_poly.pdbx_seq_one_letter_code
_entity_poly.pdbx_strand_id
1 'polypeptide(L)'
;TKLTRKFSKTPFIPANQAERNERCHLILQMQSHGLMKRIAHTHSKTVVIGISGGLDSTLALLVCVMAMDLLKRPHTDIVAVTMPCFGTTKRTRSNAEILCDALGVTFREVDISKAVLQHFEDIGHDFNDHSVVFENGQARERTKVLMNIANQVSGMVVGTGDLSELALGWATYNGDHMSMYGVNASIPKTLVRHIVQYYGDTCTSDTLRDVLYDILDTPVSPELLPTDESGTEMTQKTEDLVGPYELHDFFLYYGIRWG
;
A
#
# COMPACT_ATOMS: atom_id res chain seq x y z
N THR A 1 21.58 12.89 32.39
CA THR A 1 21.24 14.31 32.05
C THR A 1 19.75 14.39 31.80
N LYS A 2 19.01 15.29 32.45
CA LYS A 2 17.58 15.47 32.26
C LYS A 2 17.38 16.36 31.03
N LEU A 3 16.64 15.87 30.03
CA LEU A 3 16.28 16.65 28.85
C LEU A 3 15.40 17.84 29.28
N THR A 4 15.76 19.04 28.84
CA THR A 4 15.02 20.28 29.11
C THR A 4 13.99 20.57 28.02
N ARG A 5 14.17 20.00 26.82
CA ARG A 5 13.23 20.11 25.69
C ARG A 5 12.22 18.97 25.71
N LYS A 6 11.00 19.27 25.30
CA LYS A 6 9.96 18.27 25.05
C LYS A 6 9.93 17.96 23.55
N PHE A 7 10.06 16.68 23.22
CA PHE A 7 9.92 16.18 21.85
C PHE A 7 8.61 15.41 21.74
N SER A 8 7.85 15.64 20.68
CA SER A 8 6.69 14.79 20.37
C SER A 8 7.17 13.39 20.00
N LYS A 9 6.55 12.36 20.55
CA LYS A 9 6.85 10.96 20.19
C LYS A 9 6.35 10.62 18.79
N THR A 10 5.29 11.29 18.34
CA THR A 10 4.64 11.11 17.02
C THR A 10 4.63 12.45 16.28
N PRO A 11 5.80 12.93 15.79
CA PRO A 11 5.95 14.30 15.32
C PRO A 11 5.16 14.59 14.02
N PHE A 12 4.88 13.59 13.20
CA PHE A 12 4.07 13.74 12.00
C PHE A 12 2.56 13.83 12.27
N ILE A 13 2.14 13.43 13.48
CA ILE A 13 0.72 13.31 13.85
C ILE A 13 0.36 14.43 14.82
N PRO A 14 -0.51 15.38 14.45
CA PRO A 14 -1.02 16.37 15.36
C PRO A 14 -1.79 15.73 16.53
N ALA A 15 -1.52 16.19 17.76
CA ALA A 15 -2.21 15.69 18.94
C ALA A 15 -3.71 16.10 18.96
N ASN A 16 -4.01 17.28 18.42
CA ASN A 16 -5.38 17.78 18.32
C ASN A 16 -6.12 17.10 17.16
N GLN A 17 -7.33 16.58 17.43
CA GLN A 17 -8.15 15.84 16.43
C GLN A 17 -8.54 16.73 15.24
N ALA A 18 -8.94 17.98 15.49
CA ALA A 18 -9.36 18.87 14.41
C ALA A 18 -8.18 19.22 13.48
N GLU A 19 -7.02 19.56 14.05
CA GLU A 19 -5.80 19.80 13.29
C GLU A 19 -5.35 18.56 12.51
N ARG A 20 -5.49 17.36 13.11
CA ARG A 20 -5.17 16.10 12.44
C ARG A 20 -6.10 15.85 11.26
N ASN A 21 -7.39 16.09 11.41
CA ASN A 21 -8.36 15.93 10.33
C ASN A 21 -8.10 16.91 9.18
N GLU A 22 -7.82 18.18 9.49
CA GLU A 22 -7.45 19.18 8.49
C GLU A 22 -6.19 18.77 7.72
N ARG A 23 -5.17 18.28 8.42
CA ARG A 23 -3.94 17.77 7.82
C ARG A 23 -4.19 16.56 6.93
N CYS A 24 -4.97 15.56 7.39
CA CYS A 24 -5.32 14.39 6.58
C CYS A 24 -6.08 14.81 5.30
N HIS A 25 -7.03 15.73 5.43
CA HIS A 25 -7.76 16.29 4.29
C HIS A 25 -6.81 16.93 3.26
N LEU A 26 -5.94 17.83 3.73
CA LEU A 26 -4.97 18.51 2.87
C LEU A 26 -4.02 17.54 2.17
N ILE A 27 -3.53 16.53 2.87
CA ILE A 27 -2.63 15.51 2.29
C ILE A 27 -3.36 14.74 1.19
N LEU A 28 -4.57 14.25 1.42
CA LEU A 28 -5.37 13.57 0.40
C LEU A 28 -5.59 14.44 -0.83
N GLN A 29 -5.88 15.74 -0.64
CA GLN A 29 -5.99 16.69 -1.74
C GLN A 29 -4.68 16.82 -2.51
N MET A 30 -3.55 16.96 -1.83
CA MET A 30 -2.24 17.09 -2.48
C MET A 30 -1.88 15.83 -3.27
N GLN A 31 -2.09 14.63 -2.69
CA GLN A 31 -1.82 13.36 -3.36
C GLN A 31 -2.71 13.20 -4.61
N SER A 32 -4.01 13.44 -4.48
CA SER A 32 -4.98 13.26 -5.57
C SER A 32 -4.77 14.27 -6.70
N HIS A 33 -4.47 15.53 -6.40
CA HIS A 33 -4.13 16.53 -7.42
C HIS A 33 -2.81 16.21 -8.14
N GLY A 34 -1.81 15.71 -7.40
CA GLY A 34 -0.54 15.26 -7.97
C GLY A 34 -0.75 14.12 -8.97
N LEU A 35 -1.50 13.10 -8.57
CA LEU A 35 -1.82 11.96 -9.45
C LEU A 35 -2.70 12.39 -10.63
N MET A 36 -3.75 13.18 -10.39
CA MET A 36 -4.61 13.76 -11.44
C MET A 36 -3.78 14.47 -12.51
N LYS A 37 -2.86 15.34 -12.08
CA LYS A 37 -1.97 16.06 -12.99
C LYS A 37 -1.07 15.13 -13.79
N ARG A 38 -0.57 14.05 -13.15
CA ARG A 38 0.27 13.05 -13.82
C ARG A 38 -0.52 12.27 -14.86
N ILE A 39 -1.72 11.79 -14.54
CA ILE A 39 -2.61 11.10 -15.47
C ILE A 39 -2.92 11.97 -16.69
N ALA A 40 -3.30 13.24 -16.45
CA ALA A 40 -3.60 14.18 -17.52
C ALA A 40 -2.39 14.44 -18.44
N HIS A 41 -1.19 14.61 -17.85
CA HIS A 41 0.04 14.88 -18.61
C HIS A 41 0.48 13.68 -19.47
N THR A 42 0.38 12.47 -18.93
CA THR A 42 0.79 11.24 -19.64
C THR A 42 -0.28 10.72 -20.62
N HIS A 43 -1.48 11.31 -20.59
CA HIS A 43 -2.64 10.84 -21.34
C HIS A 43 -3.00 9.36 -21.07
N SER A 44 -2.71 8.89 -19.87
CA SER A 44 -3.01 7.50 -19.47
C SER A 44 -4.52 7.26 -19.49
N LYS A 45 -4.94 6.18 -20.15
CA LYS A 45 -6.36 5.79 -20.23
C LYS A 45 -6.87 5.17 -18.94
N THR A 46 -5.99 4.53 -18.19
CA THR A 46 -6.31 3.86 -16.93
C THR A 46 -5.16 4.07 -15.92
N VAL A 47 -5.43 3.75 -14.67
CA VAL A 47 -4.39 3.49 -13.67
C VAL A 47 -4.48 2.04 -13.22
N VAL A 48 -3.34 1.41 -13.00
CA VAL A 48 -3.24 0.04 -12.51
C VAL A 48 -2.57 0.05 -11.15
N ILE A 49 -3.16 -0.62 -10.18
CA ILE A 49 -2.65 -0.64 -8.81
C ILE A 49 -2.72 -2.06 -8.24
N GLY A 50 -1.66 -2.50 -7.57
CA GLY A 50 -1.67 -3.72 -6.77
C GLY A 50 -2.43 -3.48 -5.47
N ILE A 51 -3.41 -4.33 -5.16
CA ILE A 51 -4.20 -4.24 -3.93
C ILE A 51 -4.00 -5.52 -3.10
N SER A 52 -3.37 -5.37 -1.94
CA SER A 52 -3.14 -6.48 -1.00
C SER A 52 -4.23 -6.59 0.07
N GLY A 53 -5.03 -5.54 0.26
CA GLY A 53 -5.91 -5.40 1.42
C GLY A 53 -5.21 -4.80 2.64
N GLY A 54 -3.96 -4.35 2.51
CA GLY A 54 -3.21 -3.62 3.54
C GLY A 54 -3.39 -2.11 3.44
N LEU A 55 -2.92 -1.37 4.47
CA LEU A 55 -3.12 0.08 4.62
C LEU A 55 -2.56 0.90 3.48
N ASP A 56 -1.35 0.59 3.00
CA ASP A 56 -0.65 1.40 1.99
C ASP A 56 -1.34 1.30 0.63
N SER A 57 -1.71 0.10 0.22
CA SER A 57 -2.46 -0.13 -1.02
C SER A 57 -3.88 0.46 -0.93
N THR A 58 -4.50 0.42 0.25
CA THR A 58 -5.79 1.06 0.51
C THR A 58 -5.70 2.58 0.34
N LEU A 59 -4.72 3.24 1.00
CA LEU A 59 -4.54 4.69 0.84
C LEU A 59 -4.29 5.06 -0.62
N ALA A 60 -3.42 4.32 -1.31
CA ALA A 60 -3.14 4.59 -2.71
C ALA A 60 -4.38 4.43 -3.62
N LEU A 61 -5.24 3.44 -3.33
CA LEU A 61 -6.50 3.26 -4.06
C LEU A 61 -7.48 4.41 -3.82
N LEU A 62 -7.62 4.88 -2.57
CA LEU A 62 -8.44 6.04 -2.24
C LEU A 62 -7.95 7.30 -2.98
N VAL A 63 -6.64 7.50 -3.06
CA VAL A 63 -6.04 8.60 -3.84
C VAL A 63 -6.34 8.46 -5.34
N CYS A 64 -6.32 7.24 -5.89
CA CYS A 64 -6.71 6.98 -7.28
C CYS A 64 -8.17 7.37 -7.54
N VAL A 65 -9.09 6.99 -6.66
CA VAL A 65 -10.51 7.33 -6.75
C VAL A 65 -10.69 8.85 -6.75
N MET A 66 -10.10 9.54 -5.78
CA MET A 66 -10.17 11.01 -5.72
C MET A 66 -9.57 11.69 -6.96
N ALA A 67 -8.49 11.14 -7.52
CA ALA A 67 -7.91 11.66 -8.77
C ALA A 67 -8.83 11.48 -9.98
N MET A 68 -9.56 10.35 -10.06
CA MET A 68 -10.57 10.14 -11.11
C MET A 68 -11.76 11.08 -10.95
N ASP A 69 -12.23 11.33 -9.73
CA ASP A 69 -13.28 12.33 -9.44
C ASP A 69 -12.86 13.74 -9.92
N LEU A 70 -11.64 14.16 -9.64
CA LEU A 70 -11.08 15.43 -10.12
C LEU A 70 -11.01 15.51 -11.65
N LEU A 71 -10.73 14.40 -12.32
CA LEU A 71 -10.72 14.29 -13.78
C LEU A 71 -12.13 14.14 -14.39
N LYS A 72 -13.16 13.96 -13.54
CA LYS A 72 -14.54 13.61 -13.97
C LYS A 72 -14.58 12.34 -14.83
N ARG A 73 -13.79 11.35 -14.43
CA ARG A 73 -13.66 10.05 -15.09
C ARG A 73 -14.28 8.95 -14.23
N PRO A 74 -14.81 7.88 -14.85
CA PRO A 74 -15.39 6.78 -14.10
C PRO A 74 -14.32 6.04 -13.27
N HIS A 75 -14.69 5.55 -12.08
CA HIS A 75 -13.81 4.75 -11.24
C HIS A 75 -13.42 3.43 -11.90
N THR A 76 -14.19 2.94 -12.86
CA THR A 76 -13.85 1.75 -13.66
C THR A 76 -12.58 1.92 -14.52
N ASP A 77 -12.06 3.14 -14.66
CA ASP A 77 -10.75 3.40 -15.26
C ASP A 77 -9.58 3.08 -14.28
N ILE A 78 -9.89 2.70 -13.05
CA ILE A 78 -8.94 2.17 -12.08
C ILE A 78 -9.02 0.64 -12.14
N VAL A 79 -7.89 0.00 -12.45
CA VAL A 79 -7.74 -1.45 -12.47
C VAL A 79 -6.97 -1.87 -11.23
N ALA A 80 -7.70 -2.30 -10.21
CA ALA A 80 -7.14 -2.84 -8.96
C ALA A 80 -6.88 -4.34 -9.13
N VAL A 81 -5.65 -4.76 -8.90
CA VAL A 81 -5.23 -6.14 -9.12
C VAL A 81 -4.78 -6.77 -7.81
N THR A 82 -5.48 -7.81 -7.36
CA THR A 82 -4.98 -8.67 -6.29
C THR A 82 -4.22 -9.86 -6.88
N MET A 83 -3.11 -10.20 -6.28
CA MET A 83 -2.21 -11.24 -6.79
C MET A 83 -1.88 -12.23 -5.66
N PRO A 84 -2.85 -13.11 -5.30
CA PRO A 84 -2.62 -14.10 -4.26
C PRO A 84 -1.45 -15.01 -4.60
N CYS A 85 -0.69 -15.36 -3.56
CA CYS A 85 0.40 -16.30 -3.57
C CYS A 85 0.43 -17.03 -2.22
N PHE A 86 1.55 -17.60 -1.84
CA PHE A 86 1.70 -18.50 -0.67
C PHE A 86 1.39 -17.83 0.69
N GLY A 87 1.59 -16.50 0.83
CA GLY A 87 1.38 -15.76 2.07
C GLY A 87 0.06 -14.99 2.16
N THR A 88 -0.81 -15.07 1.17
CA THR A 88 -2.05 -14.28 1.14
C THR A 88 -3.13 -14.92 2.01
N THR A 89 -3.66 -14.17 2.99
CA THR A 89 -4.74 -14.65 3.86
C THR A 89 -6.12 -14.48 3.21
N LYS A 90 -7.10 -15.27 3.68
CA LYS A 90 -8.50 -15.13 3.23
C LYS A 90 -9.08 -13.76 3.58
N ARG A 91 -8.72 -13.20 4.75
CA ARG A 91 -9.22 -11.91 5.22
C ARG A 91 -8.74 -10.77 4.33
N THR A 92 -7.44 -10.69 4.04
CA THR A 92 -6.88 -9.62 3.22
C THR A 92 -7.39 -9.66 1.79
N ARG A 93 -7.56 -10.86 1.22
CA ARG A 93 -8.19 -11.04 -0.09
C ARG A 93 -9.64 -10.57 -0.09
N SER A 94 -10.44 -10.93 0.93
CA SER A 94 -11.83 -10.51 1.06
C SER A 94 -11.94 -8.98 1.20
N ASN A 95 -11.07 -8.36 2.02
CA ASN A 95 -11.04 -6.92 2.19
C ASN A 95 -10.71 -6.17 0.91
N ALA A 96 -9.77 -6.68 0.11
CA ALA A 96 -9.43 -6.11 -1.20
C ALA A 96 -10.64 -6.11 -2.15
N GLU A 97 -11.38 -7.22 -2.23
CA GLU A 97 -12.56 -7.36 -3.06
C GLU A 97 -13.69 -6.42 -2.60
N ILE A 98 -14.06 -6.47 -1.32
CA ILE A 98 -15.12 -5.60 -0.76
C ILE A 98 -14.78 -4.11 -0.94
N LEU A 99 -13.52 -3.72 -0.71
CA LEU A 99 -13.07 -2.35 -0.90
C LEU A 99 -13.21 -1.89 -2.36
N CYS A 100 -12.81 -2.74 -3.32
CA CYS A 100 -12.91 -2.44 -4.73
C CYS A 100 -14.37 -2.31 -5.18
N ASP A 101 -15.25 -3.20 -4.74
CA ASP A 101 -16.67 -3.15 -5.03
C ASP A 101 -17.33 -1.89 -4.45
N ALA A 102 -17.02 -1.56 -3.18
CA ALA A 102 -17.55 -0.36 -2.52
C ALA A 102 -17.10 0.94 -3.22
N LEU A 103 -15.92 0.96 -3.85
CA LEU A 103 -15.39 2.10 -4.60
C LEU A 103 -15.79 2.10 -6.07
N GLY A 104 -16.40 1.02 -6.59
CA GLY A 104 -16.81 0.88 -7.98
C GLY A 104 -15.65 0.84 -8.98
N VAL A 105 -14.50 0.30 -8.58
CA VAL A 105 -13.32 0.15 -9.43
C VAL A 105 -13.32 -1.20 -10.14
N THR A 106 -12.57 -1.31 -11.25
CA THR A 106 -12.40 -2.60 -11.93
C THR A 106 -11.47 -3.49 -11.11
N PHE A 107 -12.00 -4.58 -10.56
CA PHE A 107 -11.24 -5.56 -9.79
C PHE A 107 -10.79 -6.73 -10.65
N ARG A 108 -9.52 -7.14 -10.50
CA ARG A 108 -8.96 -8.34 -11.12
C ARG A 108 -8.21 -9.16 -10.09
N GLU A 109 -8.37 -10.48 -10.16
CA GLU A 109 -7.55 -11.43 -9.41
C GLU A 109 -6.64 -12.18 -10.38
N VAL A 110 -5.36 -12.24 -10.07
CA VAL A 110 -4.33 -12.98 -10.81
C VAL A 110 -3.55 -13.84 -9.83
N ASP A 111 -3.87 -15.12 -9.73
CA ASP A 111 -3.08 -16.08 -8.95
C ASP A 111 -1.72 -16.26 -9.61
N ILE A 112 -0.67 -15.85 -8.91
CA ILE A 112 0.71 -15.91 -9.41
C ILE A 112 1.47 -17.16 -8.96
N SER A 113 0.87 -18.03 -8.16
CA SER A 113 1.53 -19.17 -7.53
C SER A 113 2.21 -20.08 -8.54
N LYS A 114 1.54 -20.40 -9.65
CA LYS A 114 2.10 -21.26 -10.71
C LYS A 114 3.31 -20.64 -11.41
N ALA A 115 3.26 -19.32 -11.67
CA ALA A 115 4.35 -18.61 -12.31
C ALA A 115 5.57 -18.54 -11.40
N VAL A 116 5.36 -18.30 -10.11
CA VAL A 116 6.45 -18.28 -9.11
C VAL A 116 7.05 -19.66 -8.91
N LEU A 117 6.25 -20.72 -8.83
CA LEU A 117 6.75 -22.10 -8.74
C LEU A 117 7.59 -22.48 -9.95
N GLN A 118 7.13 -22.16 -11.17
CA GLN A 118 7.90 -22.42 -12.40
C GLN A 118 9.22 -21.65 -12.38
N HIS A 119 9.20 -20.39 -11.92
CA HIS A 119 10.44 -19.61 -11.80
C HIS A 119 11.42 -20.24 -10.81
N PHE A 120 10.94 -20.74 -9.66
CA PHE A 120 11.81 -21.43 -8.69
C PHE A 120 12.42 -22.69 -9.28
N GLU A 121 11.64 -23.49 -10.01
CA GLU A 121 12.14 -24.66 -10.73
C GLU A 121 13.21 -24.29 -11.75
N ASP A 122 12.97 -23.26 -12.57
CA ASP A 122 13.90 -22.80 -13.62
C ASP A 122 15.27 -22.35 -13.07
N ILE A 123 15.29 -21.75 -11.85
CA ILE A 123 16.53 -21.30 -11.20
C ILE A 123 17.11 -22.33 -10.21
N GLY A 124 16.45 -23.47 -10.02
CA GLY A 124 16.88 -24.51 -9.07
C GLY A 124 16.75 -24.13 -7.60
N HIS A 125 15.78 -23.26 -7.26
CA HIS A 125 15.49 -22.86 -5.88
C HIS A 125 14.57 -23.87 -5.19
N ASP A 126 14.94 -24.32 -3.96
CA ASP A 126 14.08 -25.19 -3.16
C ASP A 126 12.91 -24.40 -2.61
N PHE A 127 11.68 -24.86 -2.86
CA PHE A 127 10.46 -24.24 -2.36
C PHE A 127 10.43 -24.15 -0.82
N ASN A 128 11.09 -25.05 -0.11
CA ASN A 128 11.15 -25.06 1.36
C ASN A 128 12.20 -24.07 1.91
N ASP A 129 13.05 -23.48 1.06
CA ASP A 129 13.96 -22.41 1.45
C ASP A 129 13.24 -21.06 1.37
N HIS A 130 12.69 -20.61 2.51
CA HIS A 130 11.99 -19.33 2.63
C HIS A 130 12.96 -18.15 2.80
N SER A 131 14.06 -18.17 2.04
CA SER A 131 15.04 -17.09 1.99
C SER A 131 14.56 -15.86 1.21
N VAL A 132 15.44 -14.87 1.10
CA VAL A 132 15.19 -13.65 0.30
C VAL A 132 14.84 -13.96 -1.17
N VAL A 133 15.26 -15.12 -1.71
CA VAL A 133 14.90 -15.55 -3.07
C VAL A 133 13.40 -15.86 -3.14
N PHE A 134 12.87 -16.55 -2.15
CA PHE A 134 11.46 -16.89 -2.05
C PHE A 134 10.57 -15.64 -2.00
N GLU A 135 10.93 -14.67 -1.16
CA GLU A 135 10.18 -13.42 -1.01
C GLU A 135 10.28 -12.55 -2.28
N ASN A 136 11.52 -12.35 -2.77
CA ASN A 136 11.79 -11.51 -3.92
C ASN A 136 11.19 -12.06 -5.22
N GLY A 137 11.14 -13.38 -5.39
CA GLY A 137 10.50 -14.03 -6.52
C GLY A 137 9.02 -13.65 -6.63
N GLN A 138 8.29 -13.69 -5.52
CA GLN A 138 6.88 -13.29 -5.46
C GLN A 138 6.70 -11.79 -5.73
N ALA A 139 7.48 -10.93 -5.07
CA ALA A 139 7.35 -9.48 -5.23
C ALA A 139 7.63 -9.04 -6.68
N ARG A 140 8.65 -9.61 -7.33
CA ARG A 140 8.96 -9.32 -8.74
C ARG A 140 7.90 -9.83 -9.71
N GLU A 141 7.31 -11.00 -9.43
CA GLU A 141 6.20 -11.51 -10.25
C GLU A 141 5.00 -10.58 -10.20
N ARG A 142 4.62 -10.07 -9.00
CA ARG A 142 3.55 -9.07 -8.85
C ARG A 142 3.83 -7.83 -9.69
N THR A 143 5.04 -7.31 -9.63
CA THR A 143 5.44 -6.13 -10.42
C THR A 143 5.35 -6.41 -11.92
N LYS A 144 5.83 -7.56 -12.39
CA LYS A 144 5.73 -7.98 -13.79
C LYS A 144 4.27 -8.00 -14.28
N VAL A 145 3.38 -8.58 -13.48
CA VAL A 145 1.94 -8.64 -13.80
C VAL A 145 1.35 -7.23 -13.93
N LEU A 146 1.59 -6.35 -12.94
CA LEU A 146 1.06 -4.98 -12.95
C LEU A 146 1.54 -4.19 -14.16
N MET A 147 2.84 -4.25 -14.48
CA MET A 147 3.43 -3.54 -15.61
C MET A 147 2.85 -4.01 -16.95
N ASN A 148 2.66 -5.32 -17.13
CA ASN A 148 2.08 -5.89 -18.33
C ASN A 148 0.57 -5.56 -18.46
N ILE A 149 -0.19 -5.59 -17.37
CA ILE A 149 -1.59 -5.14 -17.40
C ILE A 149 -1.65 -3.66 -17.78
N ALA A 150 -0.78 -2.81 -17.22
CA ALA A 150 -0.75 -1.39 -17.57
C ALA A 150 -0.50 -1.18 -19.08
N ASN A 151 0.39 -1.96 -19.68
CA ASN A 151 0.60 -1.93 -21.13
C ASN A 151 -0.66 -2.35 -21.92
N GLN A 152 -1.36 -3.40 -21.47
CA GLN A 152 -2.59 -3.88 -22.13
C GLN A 152 -3.71 -2.83 -22.14
N VAL A 153 -3.84 -2.07 -21.02
CA VAL A 153 -4.95 -1.12 -20.84
C VAL A 153 -4.54 0.33 -21.10
N SER A 154 -3.37 0.58 -21.69
CA SER A 154 -2.81 1.92 -21.95
C SER A 154 -2.78 2.77 -20.66
N GLY A 155 -2.42 2.15 -19.57
CA GLY A 155 -2.42 2.72 -18.22
C GLY A 155 -1.04 2.98 -17.65
N MET A 156 -1.02 3.47 -16.42
CA MET A 156 0.18 3.63 -15.63
C MET A 156 0.05 2.89 -14.29
N VAL A 157 1.16 2.33 -13.82
CA VAL A 157 1.21 1.66 -12.51
C VAL A 157 1.38 2.71 -11.42
N VAL A 158 0.45 2.71 -10.46
CA VAL A 158 0.52 3.52 -9.24
C VAL A 158 1.17 2.70 -8.11
N GLY A 159 2.23 3.26 -7.53
CA GLY A 159 2.96 2.63 -6.42
C GLY A 159 2.33 2.93 -5.07
N THR A 160 2.47 1.99 -4.17
CA THR A 160 1.86 2.01 -2.83
C THR A 160 2.85 2.24 -1.70
N GLY A 161 4.17 2.07 -1.93
CA GLY A 161 5.22 2.22 -0.93
C GLY A 161 5.25 3.60 -0.29
N ASP A 162 5.44 3.66 1.03
CA ASP A 162 5.44 4.87 1.83
C ASP A 162 6.85 5.43 2.09
N LEU A 163 6.92 6.60 2.74
CA LEU A 163 8.18 7.26 3.06
C LEU A 163 9.07 6.43 3.99
N SER A 164 8.49 5.78 4.98
CA SER A 164 9.25 5.03 5.99
C SER A 164 9.89 3.79 5.40
N GLU A 165 9.18 3.06 4.53
CA GLU A 165 9.72 1.93 3.78
C GLU A 165 10.86 2.36 2.86
N LEU A 166 10.68 3.46 2.12
CA LEU A 166 11.71 4.01 1.24
C LEU A 166 12.96 4.45 2.02
N ALA A 167 12.78 5.08 3.18
CA ALA A 167 13.87 5.54 4.02
C ALA A 167 14.67 4.40 4.66
N LEU A 168 14.00 3.30 5.04
CA LEU A 168 14.63 2.09 5.58
C LEU A 168 15.26 1.21 4.49
N GLY A 169 14.90 1.41 3.21
CA GLY A 169 15.19 0.47 2.15
C GLY A 169 14.41 -0.85 2.31
N TRP A 170 13.30 -0.83 3.05
CA TRP A 170 12.42 -1.98 3.29
C TRP A 170 11.53 -2.21 2.08
N ALA A 171 12.12 -2.71 1.03
CA ALA A 171 11.46 -3.02 -0.23
C ALA A 171 12.28 -4.02 -1.04
N THR A 172 11.60 -4.84 -1.83
CA THR A 172 12.26 -5.73 -2.77
C THR A 172 12.82 -4.95 -3.95
N TYR A 173 14.13 -5.02 -4.18
CA TYR A 173 14.74 -4.37 -5.34
C TYR A 173 14.18 -4.91 -6.66
N ASN A 174 13.71 -4.01 -7.52
CA ASN A 174 12.96 -4.30 -8.75
C ASN A 174 11.68 -5.12 -8.55
N GLY A 175 11.06 -4.99 -7.38
CA GLY A 175 9.79 -5.61 -7.02
C GLY A 175 8.76 -4.56 -6.59
N ASP A 176 8.28 -4.66 -5.37
CA ASP A 176 7.17 -3.90 -4.81
C ASP A 176 7.35 -2.36 -4.79
N HIS A 177 8.60 -1.84 -4.80
CA HIS A 177 8.86 -0.41 -4.93
C HIS A 177 8.80 0.11 -6.38
N MET A 178 8.73 -0.79 -7.36
CA MET A 178 8.69 -0.40 -8.78
C MET A 178 7.30 0.09 -9.17
N SER A 179 7.23 1.33 -9.61
CA SER A 179 6.00 1.94 -10.12
C SER A 179 6.31 3.08 -11.09
N MET A 180 5.29 3.57 -11.77
CA MET A 180 5.41 4.74 -12.65
C MET A 180 5.12 6.04 -11.90
N TYR A 181 4.38 5.97 -10.78
CA TYR A 181 4.11 7.09 -9.89
C TYR A 181 3.75 6.60 -8.48
N GLY A 182 4.57 6.93 -7.47
CA GLY A 182 4.36 6.55 -6.07
C GLY A 182 3.58 7.61 -5.32
N VAL A 183 2.31 7.37 -5.04
CA VAL A 183 1.43 8.36 -4.38
C VAL A 183 1.70 8.52 -2.89
N ASN A 184 2.24 7.49 -2.23
CA ASN A 184 2.51 7.50 -0.79
C ASN A 184 3.99 7.81 -0.45
N ALA A 185 4.83 8.07 -1.45
CA ALA A 185 6.29 8.23 -1.28
C ALA A 185 6.72 9.31 -0.27
N SER A 186 5.86 10.27 0.04
CA SER A 186 6.12 11.34 1.02
C SER A 186 5.33 11.18 2.32
N ILE A 187 4.61 10.08 2.49
CA ILE A 187 3.73 9.84 3.65
C ILE A 187 4.43 8.85 4.60
N PRO A 188 4.75 9.24 5.85
CA PRO A 188 5.31 8.31 6.82
C PRO A 188 4.28 7.24 7.24
N LYS A 189 4.74 6.03 7.51
CA LYS A 189 3.91 4.87 7.87
C LYS A 189 2.89 5.19 8.97
N THR A 190 3.34 5.88 10.02
CA THR A 190 2.47 6.23 11.15
C THR A 190 1.31 7.15 10.75
N LEU A 191 1.47 7.95 9.70
CA LEU A 191 0.43 8.87 9.22
C LEU A 191 -0.56 8.17 8.28
N VAL A 192 -0.14 7.14 7.55
CA VAL A 192 -1.01 6.37 6.62
C VAL A 192 -2.29 5.92 7.31
N ARG A 193 -2.16 5.31 8.51
CA ARG A 193 -3.29 4.84 9.32
C ARG A 193 -4.30 5.94 9.61
N HIS A 194 -3.84 7.13 9.99
CA HIS A 194 -4.71 8.26 10.33
C HIS A 194 -5.41 8.84 9.10
N ILE A 195 -4.78 8.80 7.93
CA ILE A 195 -5.40 9.26 6.69
C ILE A 195 -6.51 8.30 6.26
N VAL A 196 -6.28 6.98 6.32
CA VAL A 196 -7.31 5.97 6.02
C VAL A 196 -8.48 6.08 7.01
N GLN A 197 -8.19 6.22 8.31
CA GLN A 197 -9.22 6.43 9.33
C GLN A 197 -10.04 7.70 9.05
N TYR A 198 -9.38 8.83 8.76
CA TYR A 198 -10.06 10.08 8.40
C TYR A 198 -10.99 9.90 7.20
N TYR A 199 -10.56 9.16 6.17
CA TYR A 199 -11.42 8.87 5.02
C TYR A 199 -12.64 8.05 5.41
N GLY A 200 -12.45 7.01 6.23
CA GLY A 200 -13.55 6.20 6.78
C GLY A 200 -14.55 7.01 7.63
N ASP A 201 -14.03 7.93 8.48
CA ASP A 201 -14.86 8.81 9.31
C ASP A 201 -15.70 9.79 8.49
N THR A 202 -15.24 10.17 7.31
CA THR A 202 -15.88 11.21 6.48
C THR A 202 -16.62 10.66 5.26
N CYS A 203 -16.46 9.40 4.92
CA CYS A 203 -17.18 8.78 3.80
C CYS A 203 -18.66 8.56 4.16
N THR A 204 -19.51 8.58 3.14
CA THR A 204 -20.97 8.43 3.28
C THR A 204 -21.47 6.99 3.19
N SER A 205 -20.64 6.07 2.70
CA SER A 205 -20.98 4.66 2.53
C SER A 205 -20.62 3.86 3.79
N ASP A 206 -21.61 3.22 4.41
CA ASP A 206 -21.39 2.36 5.57
C ASP A 206 -20.51 1.13 5.20
N THR A 207 -20.75 0.50 4.05
CA THR A 207 -19.94 -0.62 3.57
C THR A 207 -18.48 -0.23 3.40
N LEU A 208 -18.22 0.95 2.83
CA LEU A 208 -16.85 1.46 2.67
C LEU A 208 -16.21 1.74 4.03
N ARG A 209 -16.97 2.35 4.95
CA ARG A 209 -16.48 2.59 6.31
C ARG A 209 -16.11 1.29 7.02
N ASP A 210 -16.98 0.29 6.99
CA ASP A 210 -16.77 -0.97 7.69
C ASP A 210 -15.53 -1.70 7.18
N VAL A 211 -15.33 -1.79 5.85
CA VAL A 211 -14.13 -2.44 5.30
C VAL A 211 -12.85 -1.66 5.60
N LEU A 212 -12.90 -0.31 5.61
CA LEU A 212 -11.73 0.51 5.98
C LEU A 212 -11.34 0.29 7.46
N TYR A 213 -12.32 0.16 8.36
CA TYR A 213 -12.05 -0.15 9.76
C TYR A 213 -11.53 -1.59 9.95
N ASP A 214 -12.03 -2.57 9.19
CA ASP A 214 -11.48 -3.93 9.23
C ASP A 214 -10.01 -3.98 8.74
N ILE A 215 -9.69 -3.19 7.71
CA ILE A 215 -8.30 -3.03 7.24
C ILE A 215 -7.44 -2.36 8.32
N LEU A 216 -7.96 -1.33 9.01
CA LEU A 216 -7.27 -0.66 10.11
C LEU A 216 -6.96 -1.61 11.28
N ASP A 217 -7.77 -2.62 11.50
CA ASP A 217 -7.60 -3.63 12.56
C ASP A 217 -6.73 -4.82 12.13
N THR A 218 -6.29 -4.85 10.87
CA THR A 218 -5.41 -5.89 10.34
C THR A 218 -3.93 -5.56 10.66
N PRO A 219 -3.15 -6.50 11.20
CA PRO A 219 -1.72 -6.29 11.45
C PRO A 219 -0.93 -6.02 10.16
N VAL A 220 0.08 -5.17 10.24
CA VAL A 220 0.99 -4.91 9.10
C VAL A 220 1.91 -6.10 8.88
N SER A 221 1.85 -6.70 7.68
CA SER A 221 2.69 -7.82 7.28
C SER A 221 3.00 -7.78 5.78
N PRO A 222 4.19 -8.22 5.34
CA PRO A 222 4.54 -8.27 3.92
C PRO A 222 3.82 -9.37 3.12
N GLU A 223 3.12 -10.32 3.77
CA GLU A 223 2.40 -11.44 3.13
C GLU A 223 3.23 -12.24 2.10
N LEU A 224 4.51 -12.42 2.36
CA LEU A 224 5.44 -13.13 1.46
C LEU A 224 5.76 -14.54 1.94
N LEU A 225 5.75 -14.78 3.25
CA LEU A 225 5.94 -16.10 3.83
C LEU A 225 4.61 -16.86 3.92
N PRO A 226 4.63 -18.20 3.82
CA PRO A 226 3.44 -19.01 3.97
C PRO A 226 2.71 -18.71 5.30
N THR A 227 1.39 -18.71 5.25
CA THR A 227 0.55 -18.64 6.46
C THR A 227 0.64 -19.96 7.26
N ASP A 228 0.10 -19.95 8.48
CA ASP A 228 -0.11 -21.17 9.25
C ASP A 228 -1.00 -22.19 8.50
N GLU A 229 -1.09 -23.44 9.00
CA GLU A 229 -1.90 -24.49 8.39
C GLU A 229 -3.40 -24.12 8.26
N SER A 230 -3.89 -23.18 9.08
CA SER A 230 -5.26 -22.68 9.00
C SER A 230 -5.45 -21.59 7.94
N GLY A 231 -4.38 -20.99 7.43
CA GLY A 231 -4.40 -19.88 6.48
C GLY A 231 -4.94 -18.59 7.08
N THR A 232 -4.94 -18.45 8.40
CA THR A 232 -5.54 -17.35 9.14
C THR A 232 -4.54 -16.47 9.87
N GLU A 233 -3.38 -17.00 10.27
CA GLU A 233 -2.34 -16.24 10.97
C GLU A 233 -1.15 -15.94 10.07
N MET A 234 -0.66 -14.70 10.15
CA MET A 234 0.56 -14.27 9.46
C MET A 234 1.78 -14.70 10.28
N THR A 235 2.72 -15.37 9.63
CA THR A 235 3.94 -15.88 10.28
C THR A 235 4.98 -14.79 10.51
N GLN A 236 4.85 -13.63 9.85
CA GLN A 236 5.82 -12.54 9.93
C GLN A 236 5.12 -11.20 10.13
N LYS A 237 5.58 -10.42 11.13
CA LYS A 237 5.23 -9.01 11.29
C LYS A 237 6.42 -8.14 10.92
N THR A 238 6.20 -7.13 10.11
CA THR A 238 7.26 -6.22 9.66
C THR A 238 8.00 -5.58 10.83
N GLU A 239 7.28 -5.11 11.86
CA GLU A 239 7.90 -4.46 13.03
C GLU A 239 8.74 -5.39 13.90
N ASP A 240 8.56 -6.70 13.83
CA ASP A 240 9.42 -7.66 14.52
C ASP A 240 10.82 -7.72 13.89
N LEU A 241 10.94 -7.36 12.61
CA LEU A 241 12.20 -7.35 11.86
C LEU A 241 12.88 -5.99 11.86
N VAL A 242 12.14 -4.93 11.55
CA VAL A 242 12.70 -3.58 11.37
C VAL A 242 12.55 -2.69 12.59
N GLY A 243 11.78 -3.10 13.59
CA GLY A 243 11.42 -2.30 14.76
C GLY A 243 10.18 -1.42 14.52
N PRO A 244 9.68 -0.75 15.57
CA PRO A 244 8.43 0.02 15.50
C PRO A 244 8.57 1.25 14.60
N TYR A 245 7.60 1.45 13.69
CA TYR A 245 7.57 2.56 12.76
C TYR A 245 7.51 3.93 13.45
N GLU A 246 6.93 4.03 14.64
CA GLU A 246 6.96 5.27 15.44
C GLU A 246 8.37 5.74 15.73
N LEU A 247 9.29 4.81 15.99
CA LEU A 247 10.69 5.13 16.26
C LEU A 247 11.40 5.60 14.97
N HIS A 248 11.17 4.91 13.86
CA HIS A 248 11.72 5.30 12.56
C HIS A 248 11.23 6.67 12.11
N ASP A 249 9.93 6.92 12.19
CA ASP A 249 9.33 8.19 11.83
C ASP A 249 9.78 9.33 12.76
N PHE A 250 10.01 9.05 14.04
CA PHE A 250 10.63 10.00 14.96
C PHE A 250 12.02 10.43 14.45
N PHE A 251 12.88 9.49 14.08
CA PHE A 251 14.20 9.81 13.56
C PHE A 251 14.15 10.48 12.18
N LEU A 252 13.26 10.09 11.31
CA LEU A 252 13.04 10.76 10.02
C LEU A 252 12.67 12.23 10.21
N TYR A 253 11.77 12.51 11.15
CA TYR A 253 11.34 13.89 11.42
C TYR A 253 12.46 14.73 12.02
N TYR A 254 13.05 14.27 13.11
CA TYR A 254 14.03 15.07 13.85
C TYR A 254 15.44 15.03 13.24
N GLY A 255 15.85 13.92 12.63
CA GLY A 255 17.15 13.77 12.02
C GLY A 255 17.26 14.41 10.64
N ILE A 256 16.24 14.21 9.77
CA ILE A 256 16.29 14.72 8.38
C ILE A 256 15.77 16.15 8.29
N ARG A 257 14.66 16.45 8.96
CA ARG A 257 14.02 17.76 8.84
C ARG A 257 14.67 18.85 9.71
N TRP A 258 15.22 18.48 10.88
CA TRP A 258 15.75 19.44 11.84
C TRP A 258 17.27 19.36 12.00
N GLY A 259 17.95 18.37 11.43
CA GLY A 259 19.40 18.18 11.48
C GLY A 259 19.84 17.56 12.81
#